data_56e7284789cf2ab0977e44b869d0ea45
#
_entry.id   56e7284789cf2ab0977e44b869d0ea45
#
_cell.length_a   1.000
_cell.length_b   1.000
_cell.length_c   1.000
_cell.angle_alpha   90.00
_cell.angle_beta   90.00
_cell.angle_gamma   90.00
#
_symmetry.space_group_name_H-M   'P 1'
#
loop_
_entity.id
_entity.type
_entity.pdbx_description
1 polymer ?
#
loop_
_entity_poly.entity_id
_entity_poly.type
_entity_poly.pdbx_seq_one_letter_code
_entity_poly.pdbx_strand_id
1 'polypeptide(L)'
;RKYPYLLRNRQIERVDEVWCTDITYVPMKGGHAYLCAVMDWHSRKVLGWAVSNTMEVEFCLSALNQALANTGRIPEIFNTDQGSQFTSTEWIDRLEELGIRISMDGKGRWMDNVFIERLWRSVKYEDIYINEYPRISDLRGGLKRWFTRYNEWRPHEALGNETPSAIYDKGISDGTKEKAA
;
A
#
# COMPACT_ATOMS: atom_id res chain seq x y z
N ARG A 1 -10.46 -10.62 -14.46
CA ARG A 1 -9.63 -10.26 -15.61
C ARG A 1 -8.16 -10.15 -15.16
N LYS A 2 -7.20 -10.60 -15.95
CA LYS A 2 -5.79 -10.61 -15.63
C LYS A 2 -5.05 -9.63 -16.54
N TYR A 3 -4.10 -8.89 -15.95
CA TYR A 3 -3.28 -7.90 -16.64
C TYR A 3 -1.80 -8.36 -16.68
N PRO A 4 -1.01 -7.87 -17.66
CA PRO A 4 0.40 -8.21 -17.73
C PRO A 4 1.20 -7.54 -16.61
N TYR A 5 2.34 -8.12 -16.26
CA TYR A 5 3.31 -7.51 -15.37
C TYR A 5 4.12 -6.43 -16.09
N LEU A 6 4.02 -5.19 -15.66
CA LEU A 6 4.61 -4.02 -16.32
C LEU A 6 5.96 -3.58 -15.73
N LEU A 7 6.41 -4.18 -14.62
CA LEU A 7 7.55 -3.70 -13.84
C LEU A 7 8.86 -4.46 -14.08
N ARG A 8 8.86 -5.42 -15.02
CA ARG A 8 10.07 -6.21 -15.32
C ARG A 8 11.22 -5.30 -15.78
N ASN A 9 12.34 -5.37 -15.05
CA ASN A 9 13.55 -4.59 -15.32
C ASN A 9 13.33 -3.06 -15.31
N ARG A 10 12.23 -2.59 -14.70
CA ARG A 10 11.94 -1.17 -14.53
C ARG A 10 12.54 -0.69 -13.22
N GLN A 11 13.38 0.32 -13.26
CA GLN A 11 13.78 1.08 -12.09
C GLN A 11 12.69 2.11 -11.78
N ILE A 12 12.26 2.16 -10.53
CA ILE A 12 11.27 3.10 -10.05
C ILE A 12 12.01 4.27 -9.40
N GLU A 13 12.01 5.41 -10.07
CA GLU A 13 12.90 6.54 -9.72
C GLU A 13 12.17 7.69 -9.02
N ARG A 14 10.85 7.72 -9.07
CA ARG A 14 10.05 8.82 -8.51
C ARG A 14 8.80 8.35 -7.78
N VAL A 15 8.32 9.20 -6.89
CA VAL A 15 7.04 8.99 -6.20
C VAL A 15 5.86 9.01 -7.19
N ASP A 16 4.80 8.28 -6.86
CA ASP A 16 3.59 8.11 -7.67
C ASP A 16 3.83 7.50 -9.07
N GLU A 17 4.99 6.93 -9.32
CA GLU A 17 5.24 6.14 -10.51
C GLU A 17 4.55 4.78 -10.39
N VAL A 18 4.70 4.11 -9.26
CA VAL A 18 4.03 2.83 -8.97
C VAL A 18 3.49 2.86 -7.54
N TRP A 19 2.21 2.58 -7.41
CA TRP A 19 1.63 2.17 -6.14
C TRP A 19 1.39 0.67 -6.14
N CYS A 20 1.48 0.05 -4.99
CA CYS A 20 1.15 -1.36 -4.80
C CYS A 20 0.19 -1.57 -3.63
N THR A 21 -0.50 -2.69 -3.64
CA THR A 21 -1.38 -3.10 -2.56
C THR A 21 -1.31 -4.61 -2.36
N ASP A 22 -1.63 -5.02 -1.16
CA ASP A 22 -1.80 -6.41 -0.77
C ASP A 22 -2.72 -6.50 0.45
N ILE A 23 -3.20 -7.69 0.73
CA ILE A 23 -4.04 -8.01 1.87
C ILE A 23 -3.27 -8.93 2.81
N THR A 24 -3.32 -8.64 4.10
CA THR A 24 -2.79 -9.55 5.10
C THR A 24 -3.84 -9.94 6.13
N TYR A 25 -3.72 -11.15 6.64
CA TYR A 25 -4.53 -11.66 7.74
C TYR A 25 -4.05 -11.10 9.07
N VAL A 26 -4.99 -10.67 9.90
CA VAL A 26 -4.72 -10.13 11.24
C VAL A 26 -5.39 -11.02 12.29
N PRO A 27 -4.63 -11.75 13.11
CA PRO A 27 -5.21 -12.50 14.21
C PRO A 27 -5.74 -11.53 15.28
N MET A 28 -6.94 -11.83 15.79
CA MET A 28 -7.64 -11.07 16.81
C MET A 28 -7.95 -11.96 18.00
N LYS A 29 -8.17 -11.38 19.15
CA LYS A 29 -8.66 -12.13 20.31
C LYS A 29 -10.08 -12.64 20.02
N GLY A 30 -10.19 -13.95 19.78
CA GLY A 30 -11.48 -14.61 19.47
C GLY A 30 -11.91 -14.58 18.01
N GLY A 31 -11.00 -14.27 17.06
CA GLY A 31 -11.31 -14.24 15.63
C GLY A 31 -10.17 -13.73 14.79
N HIS A 32 -10.51 -13.10 13.69
CA HIS A 32 -9.56 -12.51 12.76
C HIS A 32 -10.14 -11.30 12.03
N ALA A 33 -9.25 -10.51 11.45
CA ALA A 33 -9.56 -9.43 10.52
C ALA A 33 -8.61 -9.50 9.32
N TYR A 34 -8.85 -8.65 8.35
CA TYR A 34 -8.00 -8.45 7.19
C TYR A 34 -7.57 -6.98 7.14
N LEU A 35 -6.34 -6.77 6.74
CA LEU A 35 -5.75 -5.45 6.55
C LEU A 35 -5.30 -5.34 5.09
N CYS A 36 -5.77 -4.30 4.40
CA CYS A 36 -5.30 -3.89 3.08
C CYS A 36 -4.55 -2.57 3.22
N ALA A 37 -3.41 -2.42 2.57
CA ALA A 37 -2.66 -1.18 2.54
C ALA A 37 -2.22 -0.83 1.12
N VAL A 38 -2.21 0.46 0.81
CA VAL A 38 -1.69 1.02 -0.44
C VAL A 38 -0.38 1.73 -0.13
N MET A 39 0.67 1.37 -0.84
CA MET A 39 2.02 1.88 -0.64
C MET A 39 2.57 2.50 -1.92
N ASP A 40 3.24 3.65 -1.81
CA ASP A 40 4.08 4.17 -2.88
C ASP A 40 5.38 3.37 -2.95
N TRP A 41 5.68 2.82 -4.11
CA TRP A 41 6.83 1.92 -4.29
C TRP A 41 8.17 2.61 -4.10
N HIS A 42 8.31 3.87 -4.52
CA HIS A 42 9.56 4.60 -4.41
C HIS A 42 9.89 5.00 -2.97
N SER A 43 8.96 5.64 -2.29
CA SER A 43 9.15 6.16 -0.92
C SER A 43 8.88 5.14 0.18
N ARG A 44 8.19 4.03 -0.12
CA ARG A 44 7.65 3.08 0.87
C ARG A 44 6.56 3.68 1.77
N LYS A 45 6.08 4.87 1.48
CA LYS A 45 5.02 5.51 2.26
C LYS A 45 3.72 4.74 2.11
N VAL A 46 3.08 4.43 3.22
CA VAL A 46 1.72 3.90 3.24
C VAL A 46 0.77 5.08 3.07
N LEU A 47 0.07 5.10 1.94
CA LEU A 47 -0.78 6.21 1.52
C LEU A 47 -2.23 6.06 2.00
N GLY A 48 -2.67 4.83 2.16
CA GLY A 48 -4.00 4.50 2.64
C GLY A 48 -4.05 3.05 3.12
N TRP A 49 -4.99 2.75 3.99
CA TRP A 49 -5.20 1.41 4.52
C TRP A 49 -6.63 1.25 5.06
N ALA A 50 -7.10 0.01 5.10
CA ALA A 50 -8.41 -0.33 5.63
C ALA A 50 -8.39 -1.71 6.30
N VAL A 51 -9.29 -1.89 7.27
CA VAL A 51 -9.49 -3.14 8.01
C VAL A 51 -10.92 -3.61 7.83
N SER A 52 -11.09 -4.91 7.61
CA SER A 52 -12.39 -5.55 7.53
C SER A 52 -12.39 -6.90 8.26
N ASN A 53 -13.57 -7.35 8.69
CA ASN A 53 -13.78 -8.72 9.16
C ASN A 53 -14.15 -9.68 8.02
N THR A 54 -14.38 -9.18 6.82
CA THR A 54 -14.62 -9.94 5.59
C THR A 54 -13.59 -9.61 4.53
N MET A 55 -13.33 -10.57 3.63
CA MET A 55 -12.32 -10.42 2.56
C MET A 55 -12.99 -10.02 1.24
N GLU A 56 -13.83 -8.99 1.29
CA GLU A 56 -14.54 -8.43 0.14
C GLU A 56 -13.75 -7.28 -0.51
N VAL A 57 -14.06 -6.94 -1.76
CA VAL A 57 -13.32 -5.91 -2.51
C VAL A 57 -13.50 -4.51 -1.95
N GLU A 58 -14.60 -4.25 -1.25
CA GLU A 58 -14.99 -2.93 -0.73
C GLU A 58 -13.93 -2.33 0.20
N PHE A 59 -13.30 -3.14 1.05
CA PHE A 59 -12.27 -2.59 1.95
C PHE A 59 -10.96 -2.29 1.21
N CYS A 60 -10.66 -3.00 0.12
CA CYS A 60 -9.54 -2.67 -0.76
C CYS A 60 -9.80 -1.35 -1.50
N LEU A 61 -11.01 -1.14 -1.99
CA LEU A 61 -11.44 0.14 -2.59
C LEU A 61 -11.42 1.27 -1.56
N SER A 62 -11.78 0.99 -0.31
CA SER A 62 -11.66 1.97 0.78
C SER A 62 -10.21 2.39 1.02
N ALA A 63 -9.26 1.44 1.04
CA ALA A 63 -7.83 1.74 1.16
C ALA A 63 -7.32 2.58 -0.02
N LEU A 64 -7.72 2.25 -1.25
CA LEU A 64 -7.39 3.02 -2.45
C LEU A 64 -7.96 4.45 -2.38
N ASN A 65 -9.24 4.60 -2.07
CA ASN A 65 -9.87 5.92 -1.98
C ASN A 65 -9.25 6.77 -0.87
N GLN A 66 -8.84 6.18 0.25
CA GLN A 66 -8.09 6.86 1.29
C GLN A 66 -6.72 7.35 0.78
N ALA A 67 -6.00 6.52 0.02
CA ALA A 67 -4.72 6.92 -0.58
C ALA A 67 -4.88 8.09 -1.55
N LEU A 68 -5.90 8.04 -2.41
CA LEU A 68 -6.24 9.14 -3.34
C LEU A 68 -6.60 10.43 -2.59
N ALA A 69 -7.40 10.33 -1.53
CA ALA A 69 -7.80 11.49 -0.72
C ALA A 69 -6.62 12.10 0.05
N ASN A 70 -5.76 11.26 0.62
CA ASN A 70 -4.60 11.71 1.41
C ASN A 70 -3.54 12.39 0.55
N THR A 71 -3.38 11.97 -0.70
CA THR A 71 -2.33 12.50 -1.59
C THR A 71 -2.85 13.56 -2.57
N GLY A 72 -4.12 13.49 -2.95
CA GLY A 72 -4.67 14.26 -4.09
C GLY A 72 -4.03 13.86 -5.43
N ARG A 73 -3.41 12.69 -5.53
CA ARG A 73 -2.60 12.25 -6.67
C ARG A 73 -3.03 10.87 -7.15
N ILE A 74 -2.64 10.55 -8.37
CA ILE A 74 -2.94 9.28 -9.05
C ILE A 74 -1.60 8.70 -9.53
N PRO A 75 -1.32 7.40 -9.29
CA PRO A 75 -0.09 6.76 -9.77
C PRO A 75 -0.18 6.48 -11.28
N GLU A 76 0.96 6.32 -11.94
CA GLU A 76 1.00 5.85 -13.32
C GLU A 76 0.60 4.38 -13.43
N ILE A 77 1.12 3.56 -12.52
CA ILE A 77 0.93 2.11 -12.51
C ILE A 77 0.45 1.70 -11.12
N PHE A 78 -0.51 0.79 -11.09
CA PHE A 78 -0.93 0.11 -9.87
C PHE A 78 -0.59 -1.37 -9.97
N ASN A 79 0.23 -1.88 -9.04
CA ASN A 79 0.68 -3.27 -9.02
C ASN A 79 -0.01 -4.05 -7.91
N THR A 80 -0.54 -5.22 -8.25
CA THR A 80 -1.19 -6.15 -7.32
C THR A 80 -0.78 -7.59 -7.63
N ASP A 81 -1.11 -8.50 -6.75
CA ASP A 81 -1.16 -9.91 -7.08
C ASP A 81 -2.41 -10.24 -7.95
N GLN A 82 -2.65 -11.52 -8.20
CA GLN A 82 -3.82 -12.01 -8.94
C GLN A 82 -4.93 -12.51 -8.00
N GLY A 83 -5.04 -11.98 -6.80
CA GLY A 83 -6.10 -12.28 -5.85
C GLY A 83 -7.49 -11.95 -6.38
N SER A 84 -8.51 -12.62 -5.85
CA SER A 84 -9.89 -12.44 -6.31
C SER A 84 -10.39 -11.00 -6.20
N GLN A 85 -9.97 -10.28 -5.15
CA GLN A 85 -10.31 -8.88 -4.94
C GLN A 85 -9.75 -8.00 -6.06
N PHE A 86 -8.49 -8.20 -6.44
CA PHE A 86 -7.78 -7.38 -7.42
C PHE A 86 -8.06 -7.77 -8.88
N THR A 87 -8.72 -8.91 -9.09
CA THR A 87 -9.21 -9.35 -10.42
C THR A 87 -10.71 -9.12 -10.59
N SER A 88 -11.39 -8.60 -9.58
CA SER A 88 -12.81 -8.25 -9.62
C SER A 88 -13.09 -7.10 -10.59
N THR A 89 -14.32 -7.04 -11.09
CA THR A 89 -14.75 -5.98 -11.99
C THR A 89 -14.69 -4.62 -11.31
N GLU A 90 -15.16 -4.53 -10.08
CA GLU A 90 -15.23 -3.30 -9.29
C GLU A 90 -13.84 -2.66 -9.09
N TRP A 91 -12.84 -3.48 -8.78
CA TRP A 91 -11.46 -3.00 -8.61
C TRP A 91 -10.86 -2.51 -9.93
N ILE A 92 -11.01 -3.31 -10.99
CA ILE A 92 -10.46 -3.00 -12.31
C ILE A 92 -11.12 -1.76 -12.91
N ASP A 93 -12.45 -1.68 -12.89
CA ASP A 93 -13.18 -0.53 -13.40
C ASP A 93 -12.75 0.76 -12.68
N ARG A 94 -12.56 0.69 -11.35
CA ARG A 94 -12.08 1.84 -10.58
C ARG A 94 -10.71 2.34 -11.02
N LEU A 95 -9.77 1.45 -11.27
CA LEU A 95 -8.44 1.82 -11.77
C LEU A 95 -8.48 2.35 -13.20
N GLU A 96 -9.29 1.73 -14.08
CA GLU A 96 -9.48 2.16 -15.46
C GLU A 96 -10.15 3.55 -15.54
N GLU A 97 -11.17 3.82 -14.72
CA GLU A 97 -11.80 5.15 -14.59
C GLU A 97 -10.81 6.26 -14.21
N LEU A 98 -9.83 5.93 -13.37
CA LEU A 98 -8.77 6.84 -12.95
C LEU A 98 -7.64 6.96 -13.98
N GLY A 99 -7.68 6.21 -15.08
CA GLY A 99 -6.62 6.18 -16.09
C GLY A 99 -5.32 5.52 -15.62
N ILE A 100 -5.39 4.69 -14.59
CA ILE A 100 -4.22 4.01 -14.00
C ILE A 100 -3.91 2.75 -14.81
N ARG A 101 -2.65 2.54 -15.17
CA ARG A 101 -2.18 1.32 -15.81
C ARG A 101 -2.10 0.19 -14.79
N ILE A 102 -2.74 -0.94 -15.08
CA ILE A 102 -2.81 -2.10 -14.19
C ILE A 102 -1.65 -3.05 -14.47
N SER A 103 -0.92 -3.41 -13.43
CA SER A 103 0.13 -4.43 -13.43
C SER A 103 -0.22 -5.52 -12.44
N MET A 104 -0.05 -6.78 -12.84
CA MET A 104 -0.30 -7.92 -11.95
C MET A 104 0.91 -8.85 -11.91
N ASP A 105 1.31 -9.23 -10.69
CA ASP A 105 2.41 -10.16 -10.48
C ASP A 105 2.09 -11.53 -11.09
N GLY A 106 3.04 -12.13 -11.74
CA GLY A 106 2.93 -13.50 -12.23
C GLY A 106 3.08 -14.51 -11.09
N LYS A 107 2.54 -15.72 -11.28
CA LYS A 107 2.74 -16.83 -10.33
C LYS A 107 4.24 -17.05 -10.06
N GLY A 108 4.63 -17.07 -8.77
CA GLY A 108 5.98 -17.37 -8.32
C GLY A 108 6.96 -16.18 -8.30
N ARG A 109 6.49 -14.96 -8.47
CA ARG A 109 7.31 -13.73 -8.43
C ARG A 109 7.23 -13.03 -7.08
N TRP A 110 7.70 -13.70 -6.04
CA TRP A 110 7.74 -13.16 -4.68
C TRP A 110 8.62 -11.90 -4.51
N MET A 111 9.59 -11.68 -5.39
CA MET A 111 10.46 -10.50 -5.31
C MET A 111 9.74 -9.19 -5.63
N ASP A 112 8.66 -9.25 -6.37
CA ASP A 112 7.95 -8.07 -6.83
C ASP A 112 7.05 -7.44 -5.75
N ASN A 113 6.78 -8.17 -4.64
CA ASN A 113 5.95 -7.70 -3.52
C ASN A 113 6.73 -7.58 -2.19
N VAL A 114 8.07 -7.66 -2.25
CA VAL A 114 8.93 -7.71 -1.06
C VAL A 114 8.75 -6.51 -0.11
N PHE A 115 8.39 -5.34 -0.63
CA PHE A 115 8.26 -4.13 0.18
C PHE A 115 7.01 -4.18 1.07
N ILE A 116 5.89 -4.62 0.53
CA ILE A 116 4.66 -4.74 1.29
C ILE A 116 4.70 -5.97 2.22
N GLU A 117 5.38 -7.04 1.83
CA GLU A 117 5.65 -8.17 2.72
C GLU A 117 6.48 -7.76 3.94
N ARG A 118 7.50 -6.92 3.76
CA ARG A 118 8.28 -6.35 4.88
C ARG A 118 7.41 -5.46 5.77
N LEU A 119 6.50 -4.67 5.19
CA LEU A 119 5.52 -3.90 5.94
C LEU A 119 4.66 -4.81 6.82
N TRP A 120 4.14 -5.91 6.27
CA TRP A 120 3.33 -6.87 7.02
C TRP A 120 4.09 -7.48 8.18
N ARG A 121 5.33 -7.87 7.95
CA ARG A 121 6.19 -8.39 9.02
C ARG A 121 6.37 -7.36 10.13
N SER A 122 6.69 -6.13 9.78
CA SER A 122 6.93 -5.06 10.76
C SER A 122 5.69 -4.77 11.59
N VAL A 123 4.53 -4.54 10.99
CA VAL A 123 3.30 -4.21 11.72
C VAL A 123 2.82 -5.36 12.60
N LYS A 124 2.97 -6.61 12.13
CA LYS A 124 2.58 -7.78 12.92
C LYS A 124 3.43 -7.94 14.17
N TYR A 125 4.74 -7.91 14.03
CA TYR A 125 5.65 -8.13 15.15
C TYR A 125 5.78 -6.93 16.09
N GLU A 126 5.60 -5.73 15.61
CA GLU A 126 5.77 -4.52 16.40
C GLU A 126 4.47 -4.01 17.05
N ASP A 127 3.31 -4.45 16.57
CA ASP A 127 2.00 -3.95 17.04
C ASP A 127 0.97 -5.05 17.23
N ILE A 128 0.59 -5.77 16.18
CA ILE A 128 -0.57 -6.67 16.18
C ILE A 128 -0.40 -7.82 17.18
N TYR A 129 0.72 -8.53 17.15
CA TYR A 129 0.97 -9.68 18.02
C TYR A 129 1.20 -9.28 19.48
N ILE A 130 1.68 -8.07 19.73
CA ILE A 130 1.93 -7.56 21.06
C ILE A 130 0.62 -7.16 21.75
N ASN A 131 -0.30 -6.52 21.03
CA ASN A 131 -1.51 -5.92 21.58
C ASN A 131 -2.72 -6.85 21.59
N GLU A 132 -2.74 -7.89 20.73
CA GLU A 132 -3.84 -8.87 20.67
C GLU A 132 -5.22 -8.23 20.71
N TYR A 133 -5.49 -7.28 19.81
CA TYR A 133 -6.68 -6.45 19.81
C TYR A 133 -7.99 -7.25 19.90
N PRO A 134 -8.87 -6.93 20.87
CA PRO A 134 -10.12 -7.65 21.03
C PRO A 134 -11.21 -7.24 20.04
N ARG A 135 -11.17 -5.99 19.52
CA ARG A 135 -12.17 -5.43 18.61
C ARG A 135 -11.53 -4.76 17.41
N ILE A 136 -12.24 -4.71 16.29
CA ILE A 136 -11.79 -4.02 15.08
C ILE A 136 -11.56 -2.52 15.33
N SER A 137 -12.38 -1.87 16.16
CA SER A 137 -12.18 -0.46 16.55
C SER A 137 -10.84 -0.24 17.28
N ASP A 138 -10.46 -1.15 18.15
CA ASP A 138 -9.17 -1.10 18.87
C ASP A 138 -8.01 -1.31 17.91
N LEU A 139 -8.12 -2.29 17.00
CA LEU A 139 -7.16 -2.54 15.94
C LEU A 139 -6.98 -1.30 15.05
N ARG A 140 -8.05 -0.66 14.61
CA ARG A 140 -7.97 0.57 13.80
C ARG A 140 -7.22 1.68 14.53
N GLY A 141 -7.49 1.88 15.81
CA GLY A 141 -6.79 2.87 16.63
C GLY A 141 -5.29 2.58 16.76
N GLY A 142 -4.92 1.32 16.99
CA GLY A 142 -3.54 0.86 17.03
C GLY A 142 -2.82 1.03 15.71
N LEU A 143 -3.41 0.58 14.63
CA LEU A 143 -2.84 0.69 13.28
C LEU A 143 -2.68 2.16 12.85
N LYS A 144 -3.61 3.05 13.19
CA LYS A 144 -3.48 4.48 12.91
C LYS A 144 -2.20 5.05 13.55
N ARG A 145 -1.96 4.75 14.82
CA ARG A 145 -0.73 5.16 15.51
C ARG A 145 0.52 4.54 14.89
N TRP A 146 0.47 3.24 14.59
CA TRP A 146 1.61 2.53 14.02
C TRP A 146 1.97 3.02 12.62
N PHE A 147 1.00 3.19 11.71
CA PHE A 147 1.25 3.70 10.35
C PHE A 147 1.74 5.15 10.35
N THR A 148 1.26 6.00 11.28
CA THR A 148 1.79 7.35 11.47
C THR A 148 3.26 7.30 11.85
N ARG A 149 3.63 6.47 12.81
CA ARG A 149 5.05 6.29 13.20
C ARG A 149 5.89 5.71 12.08
N TYR A 150 5.39 4.73 11.36
CA TYR A 150 6.06 4.13 10.21
C TYR A 150 6.36 5.18 9.14
N ASN A 151 5.39 5.99 8.77
CA ASN A 151 5.55 7.00 7.73
C ASN A 151 6.42 8.20 8.14
N GLU A 152 6.26 8.68 9.38
CA GLU A 152 6.79 9.99 9.78
C GLU A 152 8.02 9.93 10.69
N TRP A 153 8.22 8.82 11.38
CA TRP A 153 9.24 8.73 12.43
C TRP A 153 10.25 7.61 12.23
N ARG A 154 9.92 6.60 11.46
CA ARG A 154 10.78 5.44 11.25
C ARG A 154 11.77 5.68 10.11
N PRO A 155 13.08 5.79 10.38
CA PRO A 155 14.08 5.83 9.33
C PRO A 155 14.23 4.47 8.66
N HIS A 156 14.46 4.45 7.36
CA HIS A 156 14.71 3.26 6.58
C HIS A 156 16.11 3.30 5.98
N GLU A 157 16.92 2.28 6.23
CA GLU A 157 18.27 2.18 5.69
C GLU A 157 18.27 2.24 4.15
N ALA A 158 17.32 1.52 3.52
CA ALA A 158 17.16 1.54 2.05
C ALA A 158 16.76 2.92 1.48
N LEU A 159 16.35 3.86 2.32
CA LEU A 159 16.00 5.24 1.97
C LEU A 159 17.06 6.25 2.47
N GLY A 160 18.30 5.79 2.70
CA GLY A 160 19.36 6.64 3.25
C GLY A 160 19.07 7.12 4.68
N ASN A 161 18.39 6.31 5.49
CA ASN A 161 17.91 6.62 6.84
C ASN A 161 16.88 7.76 6.92
N GLU A 162 16.26 8.09 5.81
CA GLU A 162 15.10 9.00 5.77
C GLU A 162 13.80 8.25 6.10
N THR A 163 12.76 9.00 6.47
CA THR A 163 11.42 8.44 6.65
C THR A 163 10.67 8.35 5.32
N PRO A 164 9.70 7.42 5.19
CA PRO A 164 8.87 7.35 4.00
C PRO A 164 8.18 8.69 3.64
N SER A 165 7.66 9.42 4.62
CA SER A 165 7.05 10.73 4.38
C SER A 165 8.06 11.75 3.88
N ALA A 166 9.28 11.81 4.43
CA ALA A 166 10.30 12.74 3.98
C ALA A 166 10.69 12.51 2.52
N ILE A 167 10.87 11.24 2.12
CA ILE A 167 11.18 10.88 0.72
C ILE A 167 10.02 11.23 -0.21
N TYR A 168 8.77 10.92 0.21
CA TYR A 168 7.59 11.20 -0.59
C TYR A 168 7.41 12.71 -0.83
N ASP A 169 7.50 13.53 0.23
CA ASP A 169 7.31 14.97 0.17
C ASP A 169 8.41 15.66 -0.66
N LYS A 170 9.66 15.19 -0.53
CA LYS A 170 10.77 15.63 -1.36
C LYS A 170 10.52 15.31 -2.84
N GLY A 171 10.09 14.09 -3.16
CA GLY A 171 9.80 13.68 -4.54
C GLY A 171 8.70 14.52 -5.18
N ILE A 172 7.67 14.92 -4.43
CA ILE A 172 6.63 15.83 -4.90
C ILE A 172 7.20 17.23 -5.19
N SER A 173 8.01 17.77 -4.30
CA SER A 173 8.61 19.09 -4.45
C SER A 173 9.53 19.17 -5.66
N ASP A 174 10.34 18.15 -5.90
CA ASP A 174 11.26 18.07 -7.04
C ASP A 174 10.49 17.92 -8.37
N GLY A 175 9.48 17.05 -8.43
CA GLY A 175 8.62 16.88 -9.62
C GLY A 175 7.79 18.13 -9.97
N THR A 176 7.54 19.00 -9.01
CA THR A 176 6.87 20.30 -9.26
C THR A 176 7.82 21.30 -9.92
N LYS A 177 9.11 21.31 -9.54
CA LYS A 177 10.14 22.17 -10.13
C LYS A 177 10.44 21.80 -11.59
N GLU A 178 10.51 20.52 -11.90
CA GLU A 178 10.74 20.03 -13.27
C GLU A 178 9.61 20.41 -14.24
N LYS A 179 8.35 20.47 -13.77
CA LYS A 179 7.21 20.91 -14.58
C LYS A 179 7.10 22.43 -14.77
N ALA A 180 7.78 23.20 -13.94
CA ALA A 180 7.80 24.65 -13.98
C ALA A 180 8.97 25.24 -14.80
N ALA A 181 9.92 24.42 -15.21
CA ALA A 181 11.08 24.76 -16.04
C ALA A 181 10.83 24.40 -17.51
#